data_266770574d692b66f0a1f1b4fe5dbc46
#
_entry.id   266770574d692b66f0a1f1b4fe5dbc46
#
_cell.length_a   1.000
_cell.length_b   1.000
_cell.length_c   1.000
_cell.angle_alpha   90.00
_cell.angle_beta   90.00
_cell.angle_gamma   90.00
#
_symmetry.space_group_name_H-M   'P 1'
#
loop_
_entity.id
_entity.type
_entity.pdbx_description
1 polymer ?
#
loop_
_entity_poly.entity_id
_entity_poly.type
_entity_poly.pdbx_seq_one_letter_code
_entity_poly.pdbx_strand_id
1 'polypeptide(L)'
;QALDSLTADLGLTKSEFQAGEAKIPAYRAFYLDSLSGDGRMKLFQRDEAYGMMVRDLKTAQSVSYAVPAVLEKTLREYQKIGYTWMRTLARYHFGGILADDMGLGKTLQVIALLTAFYQEKTEQKAAGNEGSGSELPLPSLIVCPASLVYNWGQEFARFSPEIRVLLIAGTAKERQEQLEEQMRMEASEGAQVIITSYDLLKRDRAAYLGRTFEYEIIDEAQVIKNAKTQGAKAVKEISANARFALTGTPVENRLSELWSIFDFLMPGFLYSYRKFRERYELPIVKNQDPEALTALRRMTGPFVLRRLKKDVLRELPGKEERIVYSAASGRQQKLYTASA
;
A
#
# COMPACT_ATOMS: atom_id res chain seq x y z
N GLN A 1 30.72 -18.58 -1.11
CA GLN A 1 30.37 -17.20 -0.61
C GLN A 1 29.30 -16.51 -1.46
N ALA A 2 29.45 -16.38 -2.80
CA ALA A 2 28.40 -15.73 -3.64
C ALA A 2 27.10 -16.54 -3.68
N LEU A 3 27.20 -17.87 -3.79
CA LEU A 3 26.06 -18.79 -3.75
C LEU A 3 25.36 -18.81 -2.37
N ASP A 4 26.15 -18.85 -1.30
CA ASP A 4 25.60 -18.82 0.07
C ASP A 4 24.87 -17.49 0.38
N SER A 5 25.39 -16.37 -0.15
CA SER A 5 24.72 -15.08 -0.07
C SER A 5 23.39 -15.10 -0.84
N LEU A 6 23.39 -15.65 -2.06
CA LEU A 6 22.20 -15.74 -2.90
C LEU A 6 21.10 -16.60 -2.25
N THR A 7 21.45 -17.80 -1.76
CA THR A 7 20.50 -18.68 -1.06
C THR A 7 19.90 -17.99 0.16
N ALA A 8 20.74 -17.34 0.96
CA ALA A 8 20.28 -16.57 2.11
C ALA A 8 19.39 -15.38 1.69
N ASP A 9 19.68 -14.75 0.56
CA ASP A 9 18.93 -13.61 0.03
C ASP A 9 17.57 -14.02 -0.53
N LEU A 10 17.50 -15.19 -1.15
CA LEU A 10 16.24 -15.76 -1.63
C LEU A 10 15.40 -16.41 -0.51
N GLY A 11 15.97 -16.56 0.69
CA GLY A 11 15.31 -17.22 1.82
C GLY A 11 15.25 -18.73 1.65
N LEU A 12 16.10 -19.30 0.79
CA LEU A 12 16.19 -20.74 0.55
C LEU A 12 17.01 -21.43 1.61
N THR A 13 16.63 -22.65 1.96
CA THR A 13 17.44 -23.56 2.76
C THR A 13 18.50 -24.24 1.86
N LYS A 14 19.56 -24.76 2.46
CA LYS A 14 20.58 -25.52 1.69
C LYS A 14 19.98 -26.75 1.00
N SER A 15 18.98 -27.39 1.61
CA SER A 15 18.30 -28.55 1.05
C SER A 15 17.44 -28.20 -0.17
N GLU A 16 16.70 -27.10 -0.12
CA GLU A 16 15.91 -26.62 -1.26
C GLU A 16 16.81 -26.21 -2.44
N PHE A 17 17.94 -25.60 -2.15
CA PHE A 17 18.91 -25.27 -3.19
C PHE A 17 19.55 -26.52 -3.83
N GLN A 18 19.83 -27.56 -3.04
CA GLN A 18 20.37 -28.84 -3.52
C GLN A 18 19.36 -29.67 -4.30
N ALA A 19 18.05 -29.49 -4.05
CA ALA A 19 16.99 -30.16 -4.77
C ALA A 19 16.85 -29.71 -6.24
N GLY A 20 17.48 -28.57 -6.62
CA GLY A 20 17.48 -28.05 -7.99
C GLY A 20 16.23 -27.24 -8.35
N GLU A 21 15.16 -27.31 -7.54
CA GLU A 21 13.93 -26.54 -7.69
C GLU A 21 13.52 -25.92 -6.35
N ALA A 22 13.15 -24.64 -6.36
CA ALA A 22 12.61 -23.97 -5.19
C ALA A 22 11.52 -22.99 -5.57
N LYS A 23 10.40 -22.99 -4.80
CA LYS A 23 9.35 -21.98 -4.91
C LYS A 23 9.73 -20.76 -4.09
N ILE A 24 9.90 -19.63 -4.74
CA ILE A 24 10.17 -18.36 -4.09
C ILE A 24 8.98 -17.40 -4.32
N PRO A 25 8.69 -16.52 -3.36
CA PRO A 25 7.68 -15.48 -3.56
C PRO A 25 7.99 -14.63 -4.79
N ALA A 26 6.97 -14.29 -5.58
CA ALA A 26 7.13 -13.56 -6.85
C ALA A 26 7.87 -12.22 -6.69
N TYR A 27 7.72 -11.53 -5.56
CA TYR A 27 8.46 -10.29 -5.28
C TYR A 27 9.99 -10.47 -5.21
N ARG A 28 10.49 -11.69 -4.97
CA ARG A 28 11.91 -12.00 -5.03
C ARG A 28 12.48 -11.99 -6.45
N ALA A 29 11.59 -12.07 -7.45
CA ALA A 29 11.94 -11.94 -8.85
C ALA A 29 12.68 -10.63 -9.15
N PHE A 30 12.27 -9.51 -8.52
CA PHE A 30 12.96 -8.23 -8.66
C PHE A 30 14.37 -8.23 -8.12
N TYR A 31 14.60 -8.93 -7.03
CA TYR A 31 15.95 -9.09 -6.50
C TYR A 31 16.84 -9.85 -7.50
N LEU A 32 16.34 -10.95 -8.07
CA LEU A 32 17.04 -11.70 -9.12
C LEU A 32 17.31 -10.85 -10.36
N ASP A 33 16.33 -10.07 -10.80
CA ASP A 33 16.49 -9.17 -11.95
C ASP A 33 17.56 -8.10 -11.70
N SER A 34 17.64 -7.57 -10.48
CA SER A 34 18.65 -6.60 -10.09
C SER A 34 20.07 -7.17 -10.13
N LEU A 35 20.24 -8.44 -9.79
CA LEU A 35 21.53 -9.14 -9.86
C LEU A 35 21.97 -9.42 -11.30
N SER A 36 21.01 -9.66 -12.20
CA SER A 36 21.30 -9.90 -13.62
C SER A 36 21.80 -8.64 -14.34
N GLY A 37 21.33 -7.44 -13.93
CA GLY A 37 21.73 -6.16 -14.52
C GLY A 37 23.19 -5.78 -14.24
N ASP A 38 23.77 -6.25 -13.16
CA ASP A 38 25.17 -5.95 -12.76
C ASP A 38 26.22 -6.89 -13.43
N GLY A 39 25.82 -7.71 -14.41
CA GLY A 39 26.73 -8.64 -15.10
C GLY A 39 27.21 -9.81 -14.21
N ARG A 40 26.76 -9.87 -12.97
CA ARG A 40 27.19 -10.90 -11.98
C ARG A 40 26.55 -12.26 -12.22
N MET A 41 25.48 -12.33 -13.02
CA MET A 41 24.78 -13.57 -13.33
C MET A 41 24.31 -13.61 -14.80
N LYS A 42 25.15 -14.11 -15.68
CA LYS A 42 24.81 -14.36 -17.11
C LYS A 42 23.96 -15.62 -17.34
N LEU A 43 23.56 -16.34 -16.29
CA LEU A 43 23.02 -17.70 -16.36
C LEU A 43 21.50 -17.81 -16.09
N PHE A 44 20.76 -16.70 -16.00
CA PHE A 44 19.30 -16.80 -15.84
C PHE A 44 18.59 -16.86 -17.17
N GLN A 45 18.02 -18.02 -17.48
CA GLN A 45 16.93 -18.09 -18.45
C GLN A 45 15.65 -17.59 -17.79
N ARG A 46 15.01 -16.62 -18.41
CA ARG A 46 13.74 -16.02 -17.98
C ARG A 46 12.63 -16.63 -18.82
N ASP A 47 11.58 -17.13 -18.20
CA ASP A 47 10.37 -17.41 -18.94
C ASP A 47 9.67 -16.10 -19.37
N GLU A 48 8.74 -16.23 -20.30
CA GLU A 48 8.03 -15.09 -20.86
C GLU A 48 7.16 -14.38 -19.81
N ALA A 49 6.51 -15.14 -18.91
CA ALA A 49 5.65 -14.61 -17.86
C ALA A 49 6.43 -13.76 -16.87
N TYR A 50 7.61 -14.23 -16.46
CA TYR A 50 8.52 -13.46 -15.60
C TYR A 50 9.01 -12.19 -16.32
N GLY A 51 9.40 -12.31 -17.58
CA GLY A 51 9.84 -11.17 -18.40
C GLY A 51 8.76 -10.11 -18.56
N MET A 52 7.49 -10.51 -18.72
CA MET A 52 6.33 -9.61 -18.77
C MET A 52 6.12 -8.92 -17.44
N MET A 53 6.09 -9.66 -16.33
CA MET A 53 5.91 -9.12 -14.99
C MET A 53 6.96 -8.04 -14.65
N VAL A 54 8.23 -8.31 -14.91
CA VAL A 54 9.32 -7.37 -14.66
C VAL A 54 9.19 -6.11 -15.54
N ARG A 55 8.80 -6.27 -16.82
CA ARG A 55 8.55 -5.13 -17.72
C ARG A 55 7.39 -4.29 -17.25
N ASP A 56 6.22 -4.91 -16.98
CA ASP A 56 5.02 -4.23 -16.54
C ASP A 56 5.26 -3.37 -15.30
N LEU A 57 6.03 -3.88 -14.36
CA LEU A 57 6.34 -3.17 -13.13
C LEU A 57 7.41 -2.08 -13.28
N LYS A 58 8.38 -2.26 -14.19
CA LYS A 58 9.38 -1.21 -14.51
C LYS A 58 8.78 -0.11 -15.38
N THR A 59 7.81 -0.45 -16.21
CA THR A 59 7.14 0.44 -17.17
C THR A 59 5.64 0.53 -16.89
N ALA A 60 5.23 0.64 -15.61
CA ALA A 60 3.83 0.73 -15.23
C ALA A 60 3.05 1.83 -16.00
N GLN A 61 3.76 2.74 -16.65
CA GLN A 61 3.21 3.76 -17.56
C GLN A 61 2.84 3.22 -18.95
N SER A 62 3.31 2.04 -19.34
CA SER A 62 3.05 1.45 -20.69
C SER A 62 1.88 0.48 -20.71
N VAL A 63 1.40 0.02 -19.54
CA VAL A 63 0.18 -0.78 -19.45
C VAL A 63 -1.00 0.18 -19.36
N SER A 64 -1.94 0.09 -20.30
CA SER A 64 -3.16 0.90 -20.25
C SER A 64 -4.30 0.09 -19.65
N TYR A 65 -4.85 0.60 -18.55
CA TYR A 65 -6.11 0.13 -17.99
C TYR A 65 -7.20 1.16 -18.25
N ALA A 66 -8.37 0.71 -18.69
CA ALA A 66 -9.52 1.60 -18.82
C ALA A 66 -9.86 2.24 -17.46
N VAL A 67 -10.00 3.54 -17.45
CA VAL A 67 -10.50 4.27 -16.28
C VAL A 67 -12.01 4.08 -16.21
N PRO A 68 -12.61 3.86 -15.02
CA PRO A 68 -14.07 3.83 -14.90
C PRO A 68 -14.72 5.06 -15.53
N ALA A 69 -15.75 4.86 -16.36
CA ALA A 69 -16.38 5.94 -17.14
C ALA A 69 -16.84 7.12 -16.27
N VAL A 70 -17.30 6.82 -15.04
CA VAL A 70 -17.76 7.82 -14.05
C VAL A 70 -16.60 8.73 -13.60
N LEU A 71 -15.36 8.26 -13.66
CA LEU A 71 -14.16 8.97 -13.20
C LEU A 71 -13.27 9.50 -14.33
N GLU A 72 -13.56 9.16 -15.59
CA GLU A 72 -12.72 9.51 -16.75
C GLU A 72 -12.44 11.01 -16.86
N LYS A 73 -13.47 11.83 -16.62
CA LYS A 73 -13.37 13.31 -16.67
C LYS A 73 -12.88 13.94 -15.37
N THR A 74 -12.85 13.17 -14.29
CA THR A 74 -12.52 13.67 -12.94
C THR A 74 -11.03 13.47 -12.62
N LEU A 75 -10.47 12.35 -13.06
CA LEU A 75 -9.06 12.03 -12.82
C LEU A 75 -8.13 12.89 -13.68
N ARG A 76 -7.16 13.52 -13.04
CA ARG A 76 -6.04 14.17 -13.72
C ARG A 76 -5.06 13.12 -14.25
N GLU A 77 -4.25 13.47 -15.25
CA GLU A 77 -3.32 12.53 -15.90
C GLU A 77 -2.37 11.84 -14.89
N TYR A 78 -1.82 12.59 -13.94
CA TYR A 78 -0.97 11.96 -12.92
C TYR A 78 -1.74 10.99 -12.02
N GLN A 79 -3.04 11.21 -11.79
CA GLN A 79 -3.89 10.30 -11.01
C GLN A 79 -4.21 9.03 -11.80
N LYS A 80 -4.41 9.13 -13.11
CA LYS A 80 -4.54 7.98 -14.01
C LYS A 80 -3.28 7.11 -13.99
N ILE A 81 -2.09 7.73 -13.98
CA ILE A 81 -0.82 7.02 -13.80
C ILE A 81 -0.78 6.26 -12.46
N GLY A 82 -1.19 6.90 -11.37
CA GLY A 82 -1.23 6.24 -10.06
C GLY A 82 -2.25 5.10 -9.98
N TYR A 83 -3.41 5.28 -10.58
CA TYR A 83 -4.41 4.23 -10.76
C TYR A 83 -3.83 3.04 -11.54
N THR A 84 -3.22 3.28 -12.71
CA THR A 84 -2.59 2.25 -13.54
C THR A 84 -1.49 1.50 -12.79
N TRP A 85 -0.66 2.22 -12.03
CA TRP A 85 0.39 1.62 -11.20
C TRP A 85 -0.20 0.70 -10.11
N MET A 86 -1.23 1.12 -9.39
CA MET A 86 -1.90 0.26 -8.40
C MET A 86 -2.54 -0.97 -9.06
N ARG A 87 -3.17 -0.81 -10.21
CA ARG A 87 -3.75 -1.92 -10.99
C ARG A 87 -2.68 -2.93 -11.40
N THR A 88 -1.53 -2.45 -11.87
CA THR A 88 -0.40 -3.28 -12.26
C THR A 88 0.14 -4.09 -11.08
N LEU A 89 0.32 -3.45 -9.91
CA LEU A 89 0.75 -4.16 -8.71
C LEU A 89 -0.27 -5.22 -8.28
N ALA A 90 -1.55 -4.85 -8.23
CA ALA A 90 -2.63 -5.75 -7.82
C ALA A 90 -2.74 -6.99 -8.71
N ARG A 91 -2.54 -6.84 -10.04
CA ARG A 91 -2.53 -7.96 -10.99
C ARG A 91 -1.53 -9.05 -10.61
N TYR A 92 -0.41 -8.67 -10.02
CA TYR A 92 0.64 -9.60 -9.58
C TYR A 92 0.60 -9.90 -8.07
N HIS A 93 -0.48 -9.54 -7.39
CA HIS A 93 -0.64 -9.67 -5.93
C HIS A 93 0.48 -8.98 -5.13
N PHE A 94 0.97 -7.86 -5.64
CA PHE A 94 1.92 -7.02 -4.95
C PHE A 94 1.22 -5.87 -4.23
N GLY A 95 1.83 -5.45 -3.13
CA GLY A 95 1.46 -4.23 -2.43
C GLY A 95 2.30 -3.03 -2.85
N GLY A 96 1.84 -1.83 -2.51
CA GLY A 96 2.58 -0.60 -2.81
C GLY A 96 2.26 0.57 -1.90
N ILE A 97 3.18 1.54 -1.87
CA ILE A 97 3.06 2.80 -1.12
C ILE A 97 2.73 3.91 -2.11
N LEU A 98 1.53 4.47 -2.03
CA LEU A 98 1.18 5.70 -2.72
C LEU A 98 1.54 6.89 -1.82
N ALA A 99 2.70 7.49 -2.09
CA ALA A 99 3.36 8.48 -1.26
C ALA A 99 3.28 9.91 -1.82
N ASP A 100 2.24 10.19 -2.58
CA ASP A 100 1.98 11.52 -3.14
C ASP A 100 1.82 12.58 -2.06
N ASP A 101 2.27 13.80 -2.33
CA ASP A 101 2.05 14.94 -1.44
C ASP A 101 0.57 15.08 -1.03
N MET A 102 0.32 15.66 0.14
CA MET A 102 -1.05 15.92 0.63
C MET A 102 -1.82 16.78 -0.39
N GLY A 103 -3.08 16.40 -0.67
CA GLY A 103 -3.94 17.11 -1.61
C GLY A 103 -3.75 16.73 -3.09
N LEU A 104 -2.95 15.73 -3.42
CA LEU A 104 -2.85 15.16 -4.77
C LEU A 104 -3.94 14.11 -5.07
N GLY A 105 -4.92 13.92 -4.18
CA GLY A 105 -6.06 13.04 -4.42
C GLY A 105 -5.72 11.56 -4.37
N LYS A 106 -4.96 11.12 -3.37
CA LYS A 106 -4.70 9.69 -3.10
C LYS A 106 -6.01 8.90 -2.95
N THR A 107 -6.97 9.45 -2.20
CA THR A 107 -8.32 8.89 -2.01
C THR A 107 -9.01 8.60 -3.34
N LEU A 108 -9.01 9.57 -4.26
CA LEU A 108 -9.66 9.43 -5.56
C LEU A 108 -9.01 8.35 -6.44
N GLN A 109 -7.69 8.21 -6.37
CA GLN A 109 -6.96 7.15 -7.08
C GLN A 109 -7.34 5.75 -6.56
N VAL A 110 -7.51 5.61 -5.23
CA VAL A 110 -7.98 4.36 -4.61
C VAL A 110 -9.44 4.08 -4.97
N ILE A 111 -10.31 5.09 -4.95
CA ILE A 111 -11.70 4.93 -5.39
C ILE A 111 -11.73 4.43 -6.83
N ALA A 112 -10.92 4.98 -7.73
CA ALA A 112 -10.84 4.51 -9.10
C ALA A 112 -10.38 3.04 -9.21
N LEU A 113 -9.39 2.62 -8.39
CA LEU A 113 -8.95 1.24 -8.32
C LEU A 113 -10.10 0.29 -7.94
N LEU A 114 -10.80 0.61 -6.86
CA LEU A 114 -11.88 -0.25 -6.33
C LEU A 114 -13.09 -0.26 -7.27
N THR A 115 -13.46 0.90 -7.82
CA THR A 115 -14.55 1.00 -8.80
C THR A 115 -14.29 0.13 -10.02
N ALA A 116 -13.10 0.25 -10.63
CA ALA A 116 -12.73 -0.56 -11.79
C ALA A 116 -12.78 -2.06 -11.47
N PHE A 117 -12.25 -2.46 -10.32
CA PHE A 117 -12.23 -3.86 -9.90
C PHE A 117 -13.65 -4.44 -9.78
N TYR A 118 -14.55 -3.77 -9.07
CA TYR A 118 -15.90 -4.27 -8.86
C TYR A 118 -16.77 -4.20 -10.12
N GLN A 119 -16.57 -3.20 -11.00
CA GLN A 119 -17.24 -3.14 -12.30
C GLN A 119 -16.81 -4.32 -13.19
N GLU A 120 -15.53 -4.58 -13.33
CA GLU A 120 -15.00 -5.72 -14.11
C GLU A 120 -15.54 -7.06 -13.62
N LYS A 121 -15.61 -7.26 -12.30
CA LYS A 121 -16.16 -8.49 -11.71
C LYS A 121 -17.65 -8.64 -11.99
N THR A 122 -18.39 -7.53 -11.97
CA THR A 122 -19.83 -7.53 -12.31
C THR A 122 -20.05 -7.85 -13.78
N GLU A 123 -19.26 -7.27 -14.69
CA GLU A 123 -19.32 -7.52 -16.12
C GLU A 123 -18.94 -8.96 -16.47
N GLN A 124 -17.90 -9.51 -15.85
CA GLN A 124 -17.47 -10.91 -16.04
C GLN A 124 -18.58 -11.89 -15.64
N LYS A 125 -19.27 -11.63 -14.53
CA LYS A 125 -20.43 -12.41 -14.08
C LYS A 125 -21.58 -12.34 -15.08
N ALA A 126 -21.91 -11.12 -15.56
CA ALA A 126 -22.98 -10.91 -16.53
C ALA A 126 -22.71 -11.56 -17.89
N ALA A 127 -21.44 -11.66 -18.29
CA ALA A 127 -21.03 -12.31 -19.54
C ALA A 127 -21.02 -13.84 -19.49
N GLY A 128 -21.39 -14.46 -18.36
CA GLY A 128 -21.48 -15.92 -18.23
C GLY A 128 -20.13 -16.64 -18.34
N ASN A 129 -19.03 -15.93 -18.17
CA ASN A 129 -17.67 -16.51 -18.16
C ASN A 129 -17.41 -17.27 -16.84
N GLU A 130 -18.10 -18.40 -16.65
CA GLU A 130 -17.96 -19.31 -15.49
C GLU A 130 -16.64 -20.10 -15.51
N GLY A 131 -15.77 -19.85 -16.45
CA GLY A 131 -14.48 -20.49 -16.58
C GLY A 131 -13.39 -19.78 -15.79
N SER A 132 -13.00 -20.34 -14.66
CA SER A 132 -11.87 -19.94 -13.80
C SER A 132 -12.18 -18.85 -12.76
N GLY A 133 -12.82 -19.25 -11.65
CA GLY A 133 -12.95 -18.44 -10.44
C GLY A 133 -14.26 -17.65 -10.33
N SER A 134 -15.42 -18.34 -10.46
CA SER A 134 -16.76 -17.76 -10.26
C SER A 134 -17.08 -17.42 -8.80
N GLU A 135 -16.09 -17.26 -7.95
CA GLU A 135 -16.31 -16.74 -6.62
C GLU A 135 -16.67 -15.26 -6.71
N LEU A 136 -17.74 -14.89 -6.01
CA LEU A 136 -18.11 -13.48 -5.87
C LEU A 136 -16.94 -12.68 -5.29
N PRO A 137 -16.73 -11.43 -5.75
CA PRO A 137 -15.58 -10.65 -5.30
C PRO A 137 -15.63 -10.44 -3.79
N LEU A 138 -14.51 -10.67 -3.14
CA LEU A 138 -14.35 -10.40 -1.71
C LEU A 138 -14.50 -8.90 -1.45
N PRO A 139 -14.99 -8.50 -0.27
CA PRO A 139 -15.00 -7.09 0.11
C PRO A 139 -13.57 -6.56 0.26
N SER A 140 -13.41 -5.25 0.10
CA SER A 140 -12.16 -4.53 0.39
C SER A 140 -12.26 -3.83 1.73
N LEU A 141 -11.14 -3.74 2.45
CA LEU A 141 -11.05 -3.07 3.75
C LEU A 141 -10.21 -1.80 3.64
N ILE A 142 -10.75 -0.68 4.10
CA ILE A 142 -10.01 0.58 4.25
C ILE A 142 -9.87 0.87 5.74
N VAL A 143 -8.63 1.06 6.20
CA VAL A 143 -8.31 1.43 7.58
C VAL A 143 -7.68 2.82 7.59
N CYS A 144 -8.32 3.77 8.26
CA CYS A 144 -7.87 5.17 8.27
C CYS A 144 -7.94 5.77 9.68
N PRO A 145 -7.40 6.97 9.92
CA PRO A 145 -7.68 7.72 11.13
C PRO A 145 -9.18 7.92 11.36
N ALA A 146 -9.63 7.89 12.61
CA ALA A 146 -11.06 7.98 12.95
C ALA A 146 -11.74 9.22 12.36
N SER A 147 -11.04 10.34 12.26
CA SER A 147 -11.52 11.59 11.66
C SER A 147 -11.78 11.49 10.15
N LEU A 148 -11.22 10.50 9.47
CA LEU A 148 -11.32 10.34 8.02
C LEU A 148 -12.37 9.30 7.60
N VAL A 149 -12.92 8.50 8.51
CA VAL A 149 -13.89 7.44 8.19
C VAL A 149 -15.09 7.98 7.40
N TYR A 150 -15.72 9.04 7.92
CA TYR A 150 -16.87 9.65 7.24
C TYR A 150 -16.48 10.39 5.96
N ASN A 151 -15.30 10.98 5.91
CA ASN A 151 -14.78 11.62 4.70
C ASN A 151 -14.60 10.60 3.56
N TRP A 152 -14.06 9.43 3.85
CA TRP A 152 -13.96 8.33 2.88
C TRP A 152 -15.34 7.93 2.35
N GLY A 153 -16.34 7.79 3.23
CA GLY A 153 -17.72 7.49 2.83
C GLY A 153 -18.33 8.58 1.91
N GLN A 154 -18.11 9.85 2.23
CA GLN A 154 -18.58 10.97 1.41
C GLN A 154 -17.88 11.01 0.03
N GLU A 155 -16.59 10.73 -0.03
CA GLU A 155 -15.85 10.67 -1.29
C GLU A 155 -16.36 9.52 -2.18
N PHE A 156 -16.65 8.34 -1.63
CA PHE A 156 -17.31 7.27 -2.39
C PHE A 156 -18.70 7.68 -2.90
N ALA A 157 -19.53 8.21 -2.03
CA ALA A 157 -20.88 8.67 -2.42
C ALA A 157 -20.85 9.73 -3.54
N ARG A 158 -19.81 10.56 -3.57
CA ARG A 158 -19.60 11.58 -4.58
C ARG A 158 -19.06 11.06 -5.90
N PHE A 159 -18.07 10.17 -5.85
CA PHE A 159 -17.29 9.80 -7.03
C PHE A 159 -17.62 8.42 -7.59
N SER A 160 -18.22 7.54 -6.78
CA SER A 160 -18.57 6.18 -7.17
C SER A 160 -19.78 5.69 -6.37
N PRO A 161 -20.96 6.31 -6.55
CA PRO A 161 -22.17 6.02 -5.76
C PRO A 161 -22.69 4.60 -5.97
N GLU A 162 -22.27 3.92 -7.04
CA GLU A 162 -22.61 2.52 -7.32
C GLU A 162 -21.89 1.52 -6.40
N ILE A 163 -20.82 1.92 -5.73
CA ILE A 163 -20.10 1.08 -4.79
C ILE A 163 -20.79 1.07 -3.44
N ARG A 164 -21.19 -0.12 -2.98
CA ARG A 164 -21.79 -0.29 -1.65
C ARG A 164 -20.72 -0.22 -0.58
N VAL A 165 -20.82 0.82 0.25
CA VAL A 165 -19.85 1.13 1.32
C VAL A 165 -20.50 0.92 2.68
N LEU A 166 -19.82 0.21 3.57
CA LEU A 166 -20.16 0.04 4.97
C LEU A 166 -19.16 0.80 5.86
N LEU A 167 -19.64 1.76 6.63
CA LEU A 167 -18.84 2.48 7.61
C LEU A 167 -18.99 1.82 8.97
N ILE A 168 -17.91 1.24 9.49
CA ILE A 168 -17.89 0.65 10.83
C ILE A 168 -17.57 1.75 11.85
N ALA A 169 -18.62 2.23 12.53
CA ALA A 169 -18.54 3.29 13.52
C ALA A 169 -19.61 3.10 14.60
N GLY A 170 -19.57 3.89 15.66
CA GLY A 170 -20.56 3.85 16.74
C GLY A 170 -20.12 3.00 17.96
N THR A 171 -21.09 2.51 18.72
CA THR A 171 -20.88 1.68 19.92
C THR A 171 -20.36 0.28 19.54
N ALA A 172 -19.79 -0.45 20.51
CA ALA A 172 -19.31 -1.81 20.25
C ALA A 172 -20.42 -2.74 19.78
N LYS A 173 -21.62 -2.60 20.33
CA LYS A 173 -22.79 -3.41 19.94
C LYS A 173 -23.20 -3.13 18.49
N GLU A 174 -23.35 -1.86 18.12
CA GLU A 174 -23.71 -1.46 16.74
C GLU A 174 -22.69 -1.97 15.73
N ARG A 175 -21.41 -1.86 16.00
CA ARG A 175 -20.35 -2.35 15.12
C ARG A 175 -20.35 -3.87 14.97
N GLN A 176 -20.60 -4.58 16.06
CA GLN A 176 -20.73 -6.04 16.02
C GLN A 176 -21.92 -6.45 15.16
N GLU A 177 -23.09 -5.83 15.36
CA GLU A 177 -24.30 -6.06 14.57
C GLU A 177 -24.04 -5.78 13.07
N GLN A 178 -23.41 -4.65 12.73
CA GLN A 178 -23.03 -4.31 11.36
C GLN A 178 -22.13 -5.36 10.71
N LEU A 179 -21.10 -5.82 11.41
CA LEU A 179 -20.18 -6.83 10.90
C LEU A 179 -20.85 -8.20 10.76
N GLU A 180 -21.69 -8.60 11.72
CA GLU A 180 -22.44 -9.84 11.65
C GLU A 180 -23.48 -9.85 10.51
N GLU A 181 -24.17 -8.73 10.30
CA GLU A 181 -25.11 -8.57 9.18
C GLU A 181 -24.39 -8.66 7.85
N GLN A 182 -23.29 -7.91 7.68
CA GLN A 182 -22.42 -8.00 6.50
C GLN A 182 -21.99 -9.45 6.19
N MET A 183 -21.83 -10.26 7.22
CA MET A 183 -21.40 -11.65 7.09
C MET A 183 -22.51 -12.62 6.69
N ARG A 184 -23.76 -12.27 6.97
CA ARG A 184 -24.93 -13.06 6.59
C ARG A 184 -25.39 -12.76 5.18
N MET A 185 -25.05 -11.57 4.67
CA MET A 185 -25.41 -11.15 3.32
C MET A 185 -24.65 -11.99 2.29
N GLU A 186 -25.30 -12.29 1.20
CA GLU A 186 -24.60 -12.80 0.03
C GLU A 186 -23.64 -11.73 -0.51
N ALA A 187 -22.53 -12.17 -1.07
CA ALA A 187 -21.52 -11.23 -1.59
C ALA A 187 -22.06 -10.31 -2.72
N SER A 188 -23.18 -10.70 -3.35
CA SER A 188 -23.91 -9.88 -4.32
C SER A 188 -24.66 -8.72 -3.68
N GLU A 189 -25.04 -8.82 -2.40
CA GLU A 189 -25.88 -7.85 -1.67
C GLU A 189 -25.08 -7.07 -0.62
N GLY A 190 -24.04 -7.71 -0.05
CA GLY A 190 -23.20 -7.11 0.98
C GLY A 190 -22.37 -5.93 0.47
N ALA A 191 -21.76 -5.22 1.40
CA ALA A 191 -20.85 -4.11 1.09
C ALA A 191 -19.62 -4.61 0.33
N GLN A 192 -19.25 -3.86 -0.70
CA GLN A 192 -18.03 -4.08 -1.47
C GLN A 192 -16.82 -3.45 -0.78
N VAL A 193 -17.04 -2.36 -0.05
CA VAL A 193 -15.98 -1.66 0.67
C VAL A 193 -16.40 -1.46 2.12
N ILE A 194 -15.55 -1.92 3.04
CA ILE A 194 -15.71 -1.74 4.48
C ILE A 194 -14.67 -0.71 4.93
N ILE A 195 -15.11 0.32 5.65
CA ILE A 195 -14.23 1.38 6.14
C ILE A 195 -14.28 1.42 7.65
N THR A 196 -13.12 1.38 8.29
CA THR A 196 -12.99 1.45 9.75
C THR A 196 -11.79 2.27 10.17
N SER A 197 -11.67 2.56 11.47
CA SER A 197 -10.49 3.22 12.00
C SER A 197 -9.50 2.22 12.61
N TYR A 198 -8.22 2.64 12.73
CA TYR A 198 -7.18 1.84 13.40
C TYR A 198 -7.57 1.42 14.82
N ASP A 199 -8.21 2.31 15.57
CA ASP A 199 -8.61 2.01 16.95
C ASP A 199 -9.79 1.04 17.01
N LEU A 200 -10.75 1.16 16.09
CA LEU A 200 -11.88 0.23 16.01
C LEU A 200 -11.43 -1.14 15.50
N LEU A 201 -10.61 -1.19 14.44
CA LEU A 201 -10.04 -2.45 13.97
C LEU A 201 -9.32 -3.21 15.09
N LYS A 202 -8.51 -2.50 15.90
CA LYS A 202 -7.81 -3.10 17.04
C LYS A 202 -8.78 -3.65 18.10
N ARG A 203 -9.89 -2.96 18.39
CA ARG A 203 -10.91 -3.38 19.37
C ARG A 203 -11.73 -4.56 18.86
N ASP A 204 -12.12 -4.52 17.60
CA ASP A 204 -13.02 -5.48 16.98
C ASP A 204 -12.24 -6.56 16.19
N ARG A 205 -10.94 -6.69 16.44
CA ARG A 205 -10.00 -7.56 15.72
C ARG A 205 -10.54 -8.96 15.47
N ALA A 206 -11.17 -9.58 16.45
CA ALA A 206 -11.71 -10.93 16.37
C ALA A 206 -12.74 -11.10 15.22
N ALA A 207 -13.49 -10.04 14.90
CA ALA A 207 -14.47 -10.07 13.83
C ALA A 207 -13.86 -10.06 12.43
N TYR A 208 -12.61 -9.66 12.28
CA TYR A 208 -11.90 -9.61 11.00
C TYR A 208 -10.99 -10.82 10.77
N LEU A 209 -10.54 -11.50 11.82
CA LEU A 209 -9.65 -12.66 11.70
C LEU A 209 -10.33 -13.85 11.02
N GLY A 210 -9.54 -14.60 10.23
CA GLY A 210 -10.04 -15.74 9.46
C GLY A 210 -10.78 -15.36 8.18
N ARG A 211 -10.83 -14.09 7.83
CA ARG A 211 -11.43 -13.56 6.62
C ARG A 211 -10.37 -13.06 5.68
N THR A 212 -10.62 -13.20 4.38
CA THR A 212 -9.75 -12.63 3.33
C THR A 212 -10.50 -11.48 2.67
N PHE A 213 -9.78 -10.39 2.44
CA PHE A 213 -10.26 -9.22 1.70
C PHE A 213 -9.62 -9.19 0.32
N GLU A 214 -10.28 -8.54 -0.63
CA GLU A 214 -9.66 -8.33 -1.94
C GLU A 214 -8.50 -7.34 -1.83
N TYR A 215 -8.79 -6.20 -1.24
CA TYR A 215 -7.77 -5.18 -0.94
C TYR A 215 -7.81 -4.84 0.55
N GLU A 216 -6.65 -4.67 1.15
CA GLU A 216 -6.49 -3.97 2.42
C GLU A 216 -5.72 -2.68 2.17
N ILE A 217 -6.36 -1.55 2.44
CA ILE A 217 -5.81 -0.22 2.18
C ILE A 217 -5.73 0.52 3.51
N ILE A 218 -4.53 0.98 3.85
CA ILE A 218 -4.33 1.80 5.04
C ILE A 218 -4.04 3.24 4.63
N ASP A 219 -4.77 4.19 5.22
CA ASP A 219 -4.53 5.62 5.03
C ASP A 219 -3.74 6.19 6.21
N GLU A 220 -2.93 7.22 5.94
CA GLU A 220 -1.96 7.78 6.88
C GLU A 220 -1.05 6.68 7.47
N ALA A 221 -0.39 5.94 6.59
CA ALA A 221 0.40 4.75 6.93
C ALA A 221 1.51 4.98 7.97
N GLN A 222 1.88 6.24 8.26
CA GLN A 222 2.77 6.56 9.36
C GLN A 222 2.23 6.11 10.75
N VAL A 223 0.94 5.81 10.87
CA VAL A 223 0.35 5.24 12.10
C VAL A 223 0.99 3.88 12.45
N ILE A 224 1.39 3.12 11.43
CA ILE A 224 2.01 1.80 11.61
C ILE A 224 3.54 1.82 11.54
N LYS A 225 4.19 2.97 11.56
CA LYS A 225 5.66 3.11 11.50
C LYS A 225 6.41 2.34 12.58
N ASN A 226 5.79 2.15 13.73
CA ASN A 226 6.31 1.27 14.78
C ASN A 226 5.58 -0.08 14.73
N ALA A 227 6.27 -1.10 14.20
CA ALA A 227 5.76 -2.46 14.04
C ALA A 227 5.32 -3.14 15.36
N LYS A 228 5.76 -2.63 16.51
CA LYS A 228 5.45 -3.22 17.83
C LYS A 228 4.11 -2.75 18.40
N THR A 229 3.51 -1.70 17.85
CA THR A 229 2.22 -1.18 18.33
C THR A 229 1.08 -2.15 18.07
N GLN A 230 0.06 -2.12 18.91
CA GLN A 230 -1.13 -2.96 18.73
C GLN A 230 -1.89 -2.63 17.44
N GLY A 231 -1.91 -1.36 17.03
CA GLY A 231 -2.51 -0.95 15.75
C GLY A 231 -1.77 -1.54 14.55
N ALA A 232 -0.41 -1.49 14.56
CA ALA A 232 0.39 -2.09 13.50
C ALA A 232 0.21 -3.62 13.43
N LYS A 233 0.11 -4.28 14.57
CA LYS A 233 -0.16 -5.73 14.61
C LYS A 233 -1.55 -6.05 14.06
N ALA A 234 -2.57 -5.30 14.47
CA ALA A 234 -3.94 -5.55 14.05
C ALA A 234 -4.10 -5.50 12.52
N VAL A 235 -3.56 -4.47 11.84
CA VAL A 235 -3.63 -4.39 10.37
C VAL A 235 -2.81 -5.49 9.70
N LYS A 236 -1.67 -5.88 10.24
CA LYS A 236 -0.81 -6.93 9.64
C LYS A 236 -1.41 -8.34 9.73
N GLU A 237 -2.36 -8.57 10.61
CA GLU A 237 -3.04 -9.85 10.79
C GLU A 237 -4.22 -10.05 9.85
N ILE A 238 -4.70 -9.00 9.20
CA ILE A 238 -5.76 -9.11 8.20
C ILE A 238 -5.22 -9.85 6.97
N SER A 239 -5.99 -10.77 6.43
CA SER A 239 -5.67 -11.45 5.17
C SER A 239 -6.24 -10.66 3.99
N ALA A 240 -5.41 -10.35 3.00
CA ALA A 240 -5.84 -9.66 1.78
C ALA A 240 -5.01 -10.11 0.56
N ASN A 241 -5.65 -10.10 -0.63
CA ASN A 241 -5.00 -10.46 -1.89
C ASN A 241 -3.97 -9.41 -2.32
N ALA A 242 -4.23 -8.12 -2.09
CA ALA A 242 -3.28 -7.04 -2.29
C ALA A 242 -3.43 -5.97 -1.20
N ARG A 243 -2.32 -5.29 -0.87
CA ARG A 243 -2.28 -4.27 0.17
C ARG A 243 -1.69 -2.98 -0.32
N PHE A 244 -2.31 -1.87 0.03
CA PHE A 244 -1.79 -0.53 -0.30
C PHE A 244 -1.69 0.34 0.93
N ALA A 245 -0.63 1.13 0.99
CA ALA A 245 -0.39 2.11 2.03
C ALA A 245 -0.40 3.52 1.44
N LEU A 246 -1.24 4.40 1.97
CA LEU A 246 -1.32 5.80 1.56
C LEU A 246 -0.63 6.66 2.61
N THR A 247 0.23 7.56 2.19
CA THR A 247 0.91 8.49 3.10
C THR A 247 1.36 9.73 2.34
N GLY A 248 1.37 10.90 3.00
CA GLY A 248 2.05 12.09 2.47
C GLY A 248 3.56 12.10 2.77
N THR A 249 3.99 11.24 3.69
CA THR A 249 5.36 11.23 4.24
C THR A 249 5.88 9.79 4.37
N PRO A 250 6.38 9.19 3.28
CA PRO A 250 6.66 7.75 3.24
C PRO A 250 7.81 7.30 4.17
N VAL A 251 8.79 8.16 4.39
CA VAL A 251 9.92 7.90 5.31
C VAL A 251 10.44 9.26 5.80
N GLU A 252 10.08 9.66 6.99
CA GLU A 252 10.57 10.94 7.52
C GLU A 252 11.90 10.81 8.23
N ASN A 253 12.09 9.79 9.07
CA ASN A 253 13.20 9.80 10.01
C ASN A 253 14.00 8.49 10.10
N ARG A 254 13.43 7.34 9.81
CA ARG A 254 14.09 6.05 10.09
C ARG A 254 13.76 4.98 9.06
N LEU A 255 14.77 4.21 8.65
CA LEU A 255 14.59 3.06 7.77
C LEU A 255 13.72 1.95 8.39
N SER A 256 13.65 1.87 9.72
CA SER A 256 12.73 0.97 10.42
C SER A 256 11.25 1.26 10.15
N GLU A 257 10.89 2.52 9.84
CA GLU A 257 9.54 2.90 9.44
C GLU A 257 9.19 2.32 8.07
N LEU A 258 10.11 2.44 7.11
CA LEU A 258 9.99 1.80 5.79
C LEU A 258 9.82 0.29 5.91
N TRP A 259 10.66 -0.35 6.75
CA TRP A 259 10.55 -1.79 7.00
C TRP A 259 9.17 -2.16 7.52
N SER A 260 8.63 -1.41 8.48
CA SER A 260 7.31 -1.69 9.05
C SER A 260 6.18 -1.61 8.03
N ILE A 261 6.22 -0.63 7.11
CA ILE A 261 5.23 -0.50 6.05
C ILE A 261 5.38 -1.65 5.03
N PHE A 262 6.60 -1.99 4.62
CA PHE A 262 6.81 -3.12 3.72
C PHE A 262 6.45 -4.48 4.33
N ASP A 263 6.63 -4.64 5.64
CA ASP A 263 6.20 -5.84 6.36
C ASP A 263 4.66 -5.96 6.43
N PHE A 264 3.94 -4.84 6.38
CA PHE A 264 2.49 -4.81 6.13
C PHE A 264 2.16 -5.17 4.68
N LEU A 265 2.77 -4.53 3.70
CA LEU A 265 2.45 -4.69 2.27
C LEU A 265 2.73 -6.10 1.77
N MET A 266 3.93 -6.61 2.05
CA MET A 266 4.46 -7.88 1.55
C MET A 266 5.34 -8.51 2.64
N PRO A 267 4.76 -9.28 3.56
CA PRO A 267 5.50 -9.89 4.66
C PRO A 267 6.74 -10.66 4.19
N GLY A 268 7.89 -10.37 4.78
CA GLY A 268 9.17 -11.01 4.42
C GLY A 268 9.89 -10.42 3.20
N PHE A 269 9.31 -9.45 2.48
CA PHE A 269 9.97 -8.78 1.34
C PHE A 269 11.31 -8.16 1.74
N LEU A 270 11.34 -7.38 2.81
CA LEU A 270 12.55 -6.79 3.37
C LEU A 270 13.18 -7.65 4.48
N TYR A 271 12.96 -8.96 4.44
CA TYR A 271 13.44 -9.92 5.44
C TYR A 271 12.84 -9.71 6.85
N SER A 272 13.33 -10.47 7.85
CA SER A 272 13.07 -10.13 9.25
C SER A 272 13.72 -8.79 9.59
N TYR A 273 13.17 -8.07 10.59
CA TYR A 273 13.74 -6.78 11.01
C TYR A 273 15.21 -6.87 11.42
N ARG A 274 15.61 -7.96 12.08
CA ARG A 274 17.01 -8.19 12.43
C ARG A 274 17.92 -8.21 11.19
N LYS A 275 17.55 -8.99 10.15
CA LYS A 275 18.32 -9.10 8.91
C LYS A 275 18.29 -7.80 8.11
N PHE A 276 17.16 -7.10 8.08
CA PHE A 276 17.04 -5.77 7.47
C PHE A 276 17.96 -4.74 8.13
N ARG A 277 18.00 -4.75 9.46
CA ARG A 277 18.85 -3.84 10.24
C ARG A 277 20.34 -4.10 9.97
N GLU A 278 20.76 -5.37 9.97
CA GLU A 278 22.15 -5.77 9.71
C GLU A 278 22.58 -5.42 8.27
N ARG A 279 21.68 -5.60 7.29
CA ARG A 279 22.01 -5.47 5.86
C ARG A 279 21.87 -4.05 5.32
N TYR A 280 20.89 -3.29 5.82
CA TYR A 280 20.54 -1.96 5.29
C TYR A 280 20.61 -0.86 6.33
N GLU A 281 19.91 -1.01 7.47
CA GLU A 281 19.78 0.10 8.42
C GLU A 281 21.13 0.53 9.02
N LEU A 282 21.88 -0.41 9.55
CA LEU A 282 23.20 -0.10 10.14
C LEU A 282 24.23 0.38 9.11
N PRO A 283 24.43 -0.27 7.94
CA PRO A 283 25.34 0.22 6.92
C PRO A 283 24.97 1.63 6.43
N ILE A 284 23.70 1.88 6.14
CA ILE A 284 23.25 3.19 5.62
C ILE A 284 23.37 4.29 6.68
N VAL A 285 22.88 4.03 7.92
CA VAL A 285 22.78 5.07 8.95
C VAL A 285 24.13 5.34 9.63
N LYS A 286 24.89 4.28 9.93
CA LYS A 286 26.17 4.42 10.65
C LYS A 286 27.36 4.64 9.72
N ASN A 287 27.40 3.90 8.60
CA ASN A 287 28.56 3.89 7.72
C ASN A 287 28.36 4.73 6.46
N GLN A 288 27.16 5.31 6.27
CA GLN A 288 26.79 6.08 5.08
C GLN A 288 27.04 5.29 3.77
N ASP A 289 26.84 3.97 3.80
CA ASP A 289 27.14 3.06 2.70
C ASP A 289 26.21 3.33 1.49
N PRO A 290 26.77 3.83 0.36
CA PRO A 290 25.99 4.16 -0.83
C PRO A 290 25.53 2.91 -1.59
N GLU A 291 26.24 1.80 -1.48
CA GLU A 291 25.85 0.55 -2.17
C GLU A 291 24.64 -0.05 -1.49
N ALA A 292 24.63 -0.10 -0.15
CA ALA A 292 23.46 -0.56 0.62
C ALA A 292 22.22 0.31 0.35
N LEU A 293 22.39 1.64 0.28
CA LEU A 293 21.31 2.55 -0.04
C LEU A 293 20.78 2.34 -1.46
N THR A 294 21.67 2.18 -2.44
CA THR A 294 21.31 1.94 -3.84
C THR A 294 20.58 0.60 -3.99
N ALA A 295 21.06 -0.45 -3.32
CA ALA A 295 20.43 -1.76 -3.32
C ALA A 295 19.01 -1.71 -2.72
N LEU A 296 18.84 -1.02 -1.59
CA LEU A 296 17.51 -0.83 -0.98
C LEU A 296 16.57 -0.05 -1.89
N ARG A 297 17.03 1.08 -2.46
CA ARG A 297 16.23 1.89 -3.42
C ARG A 297 15.82 1.10 -4.65
N ARG A 298 16.72 0.30 -5.21
CA ARG A 298 16.44 -0.55 -6.37
C ARG A 298 15.36 -1.60 -6.03
N MET A 299 15.44 -2.18 -4.84
CA MET A 299 14.48 -3.19 -4.40
C MET A 299 13.10 -2.59 -4.10
N THR A 300 13.02 -1.44 -3.44
CA THR A 300 11.76 -0.83 -3.01
C THR A 300 11.11 0.07 -4.06
N GLY A 301 11.92 0.62 -4.98
CA GLY A 301 11.50 1.63 -5.95
C GLY A 301 10.24 1.29 -6.76
N PRO A 302 10.08 0.08 -7.32
CA PRO A 302 8.88 -0.29 -8.07
C PRO A 302 7.59 -0.24 -7.24
N PHE A 303 7.69 -0.36 -5.93
CA PHE A 303 6.58 -0.44 -4.99
C PHE A 303 6.30 0.87 -4.24
N VAL A 304 6.96 1.96 -4.64
CA VAL A 304 6.75 3.29 -4.05
C VAL A 304 6.51 4.30 -5.16
N LEU A 305 5.32 4.87 -5.19
CA LEU A 305 5.00 5.97 -6.10
C LEU A 305 4.90 7.27 -5.29
N ARG A 306 5.80 8.20 -5.56
CA ARG A 306 5.86 9.51 -4.90
C ARG A 306 5.92 10.65 -5.93
N ARG A 307 4.98 11.58 -5.82
CA ARG A 307 4.95 12.79 -6.65
C ARG A 307 4.81 14.01 -5.73
N LEU A 308 5.54 15.06 -6.07
CA LEU A 308 5.46 16.31 -5.36
C LEU A 308 4.46 17.25 -6.06
N LYS A 309 3.77 18.09 -5.32
CA LYS A 309 2.83 19.08 -5.89
C LYS A 309 3.47 19.92 -6.97
N LYS A 310 4.69 20.40 -6.74
CA LYS A 310 5.45 21.23 -7.69
C LYS A 310 5.71 20.57 -9.04
N ASP A 311 5.76 19.22 -9.07
CA ASP A 311 6.10 18.47 -10.27
C ASP A 311 4.87 18.19 -11.15
N VAL A 312 3.68 18.07 -10.53
CA VAL A 312 2.44 17.65 -11.20
C VAL A 312 1.41 18.76 -11.36
N LEU A 313 1.47 19.81 -10.55
CA LEU A 313 0.55 20.93 -10.56
C LEU A 313 1.28 22.22 -10.94
N ARG A 314 1.70 22.30 -12.21
CA ARG A 314 2.44 23.49 -12.74
C ARG A 314 1.63 24.79 -12.70
N GLU A 315 0.33 24.72 -12.54
CA GLU A 315 -0.61 25.85 -12.49
C GLU A 315 -0.73 26.47 -11.09
N LEU A 316 -0.19 25.83 -10.05
CA LEU A 316 -0.24 26.40 -8.72
C LEU A 316 0.83 27.49 -8.56
N PRO A 317 0.46 28.65 -7.97
CA PRO A 317 1.44 29.67 -7.61
C PRO A 317 2.48 29.07 -6.64
N GLY A 318 3.71 29.57 -6.71
CA GLY A 318 4.77 29.15 -5.79
C GLY A 318 4.34 29.34 -4.33
N LYS A 319 4.80 28.46 -3.45
CA LYS A 319 4.55 28.57 -2.01
C LYS A 319 5.23 29.84 -1.48
N GLU A 320 4.46 30.84 -1.07
CA GLU A 320 4.98 32.00 -0.35
C GLU A 320 4.93 31.71 1.16
N GLU A 321 6.07 31.72 1.81
CA GLU A 321 6.16 31.67 3.27
C GLU A 321 6.42 33.09 3.80
N ARG A 322 5.47 33.61 4.57
CA ARG A 322 5.63 34.89 5.27
C ARG A 322 5.78 34.63 6.76
N ILE A 323 6.89 35.05 7.33
CA ILE A 323 7.07 35.03 8.77
C ILE A 323 6.45 36.31 9.31
N VAL A 324 5.36 36.17 10.06
CA VAL A 324 4.72 37.30 10.74
C VAL A 324 5.16 37.29 12.19
N TYR A 325 5.88 38.30 12.57
CA TYR A 325 6.23 38.52 13.97
C TYR A 325 5.11 39.26 14.68
N SER A 326 4.54 38.66 15.70
CA SER A 326 3.55 39.28 16.58
C SER A 326 4.21 39.53 17.93
N ALA A 327 4.21 40.77 18.38
CA ALA A 327 4.68 41.11 19.73
C ALA A 327 3.67 40.54 20.76
N ALA A 328 4.19 39.78 21.73
CA ALA A 328 3.36 39.30 22.82
C ALA A 328 2.86 40.50 23.66
N SER A 329 1.57 40.49 24.01
CA SER A 329 1.03 41.49 24.96
C SER A 329 1.76 41.35 26.31
N GLY A 330 1.85 42.44 27.07
CA GLY A 330 2.60 42.44 28.34
C GLY A 330 2.18 41.36 29.33
N ARG A 331 0.94 40.88 29.26
CA ARG A 331 0.42 39.73 30.04
C ARG A 331 0.94 38.39 29.52
N GLN A 332 1.02 38.21 28.20
CA GLN A 332 1.57 36.99 27.57
C GLN A 332 3.09 36.91 27.81
N GLN A 333 3.79 38.04 27.74
CA GLN A 333 5.24 38.10 27.99
C GLN A 333 5.60 37.71 29.43
N LYS A 334 4.78 38.14 30.41
CA LYS A 334 4.93 37.68 31.81
C LYS A 334 4.70 36.21 32.01
N LEU A 335 3.72 35.60 31.29
CA LEU A 335 3.47 34.15 31.33
C LEU A 335 4.61 33.36 30.71
N TYR A 336 5.14 33.78 29.56
CA TYR A 336 6.30 33.15 28.93
C TYR A 336 7.55 33.20 29.82
N THR A 337 7.83 34.36 30.43
CA THR A 337 8.98 34.52 31.33
C THR A 337 8.85 33.72 32.63
N ALA A 338 7.62 33.43 33.07
CA ALA A 338 7.35 32.60 34.25
C ALA A 338 7.40 31.11 33.96
N SER A 339 7.37 30.70 32.68
CA SER A 339 7.37 29.28 32.24
C SER A 339 8.73 28.84 31.65
N ALA A 340 9.68 29.76 31.47
CA ALA A 340 11.07 29.52 31.06
C ALA A 340 11.98 29.41 32.29
#